data_3f1786b2083364e538e6d33e0e779006
#
_entry.id   3f1786b2083364e538e6d33e0e779006
#
_cell.length_a   1.000
_cell.length_b   1.000
_cell.length_c   1.000
_cell.angle_alpha   90.00
_cell.angle_beta   90.00
_cell.angle_gamma   90.00
#
_symmetry.space_group_name_H-M   'P 1'
#
loop_
_entity.id
_entity.type
_entity.pdbx_description
1 polymer ?
#
loop_
_entity_poly.entity_id
_entity_poly.type
_entity_poly.pdbx_seq_one_letter_code
_entity_poly.pdbx_strand_id
1 'polypeptide(L)'
;MNVRKPADYTAMYRELTEILARNLPQMDEIYAIGKAISQRPEKGAAVAAAEFLQANFPDRAGFSPRNVRRMRDFYKVYENDEALLRLAMKIGWTLNVIIMEADLTREARRWYLEQAKIRNWTKAELQLAIIAEEYKAAFVEATAAIASNQTHRKKTYCTVRVQQGNRENTAVHFCPPQRGRRFTIFRCFPSVVNDPAFAFPDYLCYNGSVRRDLRC
;
A
#
# COMPACT_ATOMS: atom_id res chain seq x y z
N MET A 1 -44.46 28.15 6.90
CA MET A 1 -43.69 27.08 7.56
C MET A 1 -43.30 26.05 6.51
N ASN A 2 -42.02 25.87 6.20
CA ASN A 2 -41.58 24.80 5.31
C ASN A 2 -41.61 23.48 6.10
N VAL A 3 -42.67 22.72 5.96
CA VAL A 3 -42.75 21.35 6.50
C VAL A 3 -41.88 20.47 5.62
N ARG A 4 -40.68 20.10 6.12
CA ARG A 4 -39.81 19.14 5.42
C ARG A 4 -40.56 17.82 5.32
N LYS A 5 -40.73 17.32 4.10
CA LYS A 5 -41.26 15.98 3.86
C LYS A 5 -40.46 14.96 4.68
N PRO A 6 -41.09 14.06 5.47
CA PRO A 6 -40.38 13.05 6.20
C PRO A 6 -39.57 12.17 5.23
N ALA A 7 -38.31 11.84 5.59
CA ALA A 7 -37.49 10.97 4.78
C ALA A 7 -38.08 9.56 4.76
N ASP A 8 -38.18 8.96 3.59
CA ASP A 8 -38.62 7.58 3.43
C ASP A 8 -37.39 6.62 3.44
N TYR A 9 -37.30 5.80 4.47
CA TYR A 9 -36.23 4.82 4.65
C TYR A 9 -36.67 3.38 4.31
N THR A 10 -37.86 3.16 3.77
CA THR A 10 -38.41 1.80 3.50
C THR A 10 -37.48 0.93 2.67
N ALA A 11 -36.89 1.49 1.63
CA ALA A 11 -35.92 0.74 0.79
C ALA A 11 -34.64 0.35 1.58
N MET A 12 -34.13 1.23 2.44
CA MET A 12 -32.98 0.94 3.32
C MET A 12 -33.31 -0.17 4.32
N TYR A 13 -34.49 -0.11 4.94
CA TYR A 13 -34.92 -1.12 5.89
C TYR A 13 -35.02 -2.53 5.27
N ARG A 14 -35.55 -2.61 4.05
CA ARG A 14 -35.58 -3.87 3.30
C ARG A 14 -34.19 -4.40 3.01
N GLU A 15 -33.27 -3.53 2.53
CA GLU A 15 -31.88 -3.91 2.27
C GLU A 15 -31.17 -4.39 3.55
N LEU A 16 -31.35 -3.71 4.67
CA LEU A 16 -30.79 -4.11 5.97
C LEU A 16 -31.32 -5.49 6.39
N THR A 17 -32.63 -5.77 6.22
CA THR A 17 -33.20 -7.08 6.51
C THR A 17 -32.58 -8.17 5.64
N GLU A 18 -32.41 -7.91 4.34
CA GLU A 18 -31.75 -8.85 3.41
C GLU A 18 -30.29 -9.11 3.78
N ILE A 19 -29.55 -8.08 4.20
CA ILE A 19 -28.15 -8.25 4.64
C ILE A 19 -28.07 -9.18 5.84
N LEU A 20 -28.89 -8.95 6.86
CA LEU A 20 -28.88 -9.76 8.08
C LEU A 20 -29.35 -11.22 7.84
N ALA A 21 -30.26 -11.42 6.89
CA ALA A 21 -30.71 -12.76 6.50
C ALA A 21 -29.62 -13.62 5.85
N ARG A 22 -28.56 -12.99 5.28
CA ARG A 22 -27.45 -13.70 4.62
C ARG A 22 -26.45 -14.32 5.58
N ASN A 23 -26.51 -14.01 6.87
CA ASN A 23 -25.56 -14.49 7.89
C ASN A 23 -24.07 -14.35 7.47
N LEU A 24 -23.70 -13.17 7.00
CA LEU A 24 -22.35 -12.88 6.54
C LEU A 24 -21.34 -12.90 7.71
N PRO A 25 -20.03 -13.12 7.43
CA PRO A 25 -18.97 -12.84 8.41
C PRO A 25 -19.09 -11.41 8.94
N GLN A 26 -18.72 -11.20 10.21
CA GLN A 26 -18.94 -9.94 10.92
C GLN A 26 -18.47 -8.70 10.14
N MET A 27 -17.28 -8.74 9.56
CA MET A 27 -16.73 -7.57 8.86
C MET A 27 -17.43 -7.31 7.53
N ASP A 28 -17.85 -8.37 6.83
CA ASP A 28 -18.61 -8.26 5.58
C ASP A 28 -20.01 -7.70 5.85
N GLU A 29 -20.65 -8.12 6.94
CA GLU A 29 -21.95 -7.60 7.38
C GLU A 29 -21.85 -6.11 7.73
N ILE A 30 -20.84 -5.73 8.51
CA ILE A 30 -20.57 -4.34 8.88
C ILE A 30 -20.39 -3.46 7.63
N TYR A 31 -19.62 -3.93 6.66
CA TYR A 31 -19.38 -3.23 5.41
C TYR A 31 -20.65 -3.09 4.57
N ALA A 32 -21.44 -4.16 4.47
CA ALA A 32 -22.71 -4.15 3.75
C ALA A 32 -23.73 -3.20 4.40
N ILE A 33 -23.89 -3.23 5.73
CA ILE A 33 -24.72 -2.28 6.47
C ILE A 33 -24.27 -0.84 6.23
N GLY A 34 -22.95 -0.60 6.32
CA GLY A 34 -22.36 0.71 6.05
C GLY A 34 -22.68 1.22 4.66
N LYS A 35 -22.61 0.34 3.65
CA LYS A 35 -22.97 0.64 2.26
C LYS A 35 -24.45 1.06 2.13
N ALA A 36 -25.36 0.25 2.66
CA ALA A 36 -26.79 0.53 2.59
C ALA A 36 -27.15 1.90 3.19
N ILE A 37 -26.52 2.25 4.33
CA ILE A 37 -26.73 3.55 4.98
C ILE A 37 -26.08 4.70 4.20
N SER A 38 -24.89 4.45 3.62
CA SER A 38 -24.11 5.45 2.88
C SER A 38 -24.84 5.94 1.61
N GLN A 39 -25.71 5.13 1.04
CA GLN A 39 -26.54 5.49 -0.10
C GLN A 39 -27.64 6.52 0.25
N ARG A 40 -27.81 6.82 1.53
CA ARG A 40 -28.81 7.79 2.02
C ARG A 40 -28.12 9.10 2.44
N PRO A 41 -28.35 10.20 1.72
CA PRO A 41 -27.74 11.49 2.01
C PRO A 41 -28.38 12.20 3.21
N GLU A 42 -29.54 11.74 3.66
CA GLU A 42 -30.34 12.43 4.69
C GLU A 42 -29.66 12.35 6.06
N LYS A 43 -29.68 13.50 6.75
CA LYS A 43 -29.27 13.55 8.15
C LYS A 43 -30.24 12.70 8.98
N GLY A 44 -29.69 11.73 9.72
CA GLY A 44 -30.52 10.85 10.55
C GLY A 44 -30.63 9.42 10.01
N ALA A 45 -30.24 9.13 8.76
CA ALA A 45 -30.32 7.77 8.19
C ALA A 45 -29.66 6.70 9.08
N ALA A 46 -28.49 7.00 9.65
CA ALA A 46 -27.82 6.05 10.55
C ALA A 46 -28.54 5.87 11.90
N VAL A 47 -29.28 6.88 12.36
CA VAL A 47 -30.12 6.76 13.58
C VAL A 47 -31.34 5.92 13.27
N ALA A 48 -32.04 6.24 12.19
CA ALA A 48 -33.22 5.47 11.76
C ALA A 48 -32.86 3.99 11.47
N ALA A 49 -31.69 3.73 10.84
CA ALA A 49 -31.20 2.38 10.66
C ALA A 49 -30.93 1.66 11.99
N ALA A 50 -30.34 2.36 12.97
CA ALA A 50 -30.08 1.78 14.29
C ALA A 50 -31.36 1.43 15.04
N GLU A 51 -32.34 2.35 15.05
CA GLU A 51 -33.65 2.13 15.67
C GLU A 51 -34.38 0.96 15.00
N PHE A 52 -34.37 0.89 13.68
CA PHE A 52 -34.94 -0.22 12.92
C PHE A 52 -34.28 -1.57 13.28
N LEU A 53 -32.93 -1.61 13.28
CA LEU A 53 -32.17 -2.84 13.58
C LEU A 53 -32.40 -3.30 15.01
N GLN A 54 -32.43 -2.41 16.00
CA GLN A 54 -32.70 -2.74 17.39
C GLN A 54 -34.11 -3.27 17.61
N ALA A 55 -35.10 -2.65 16.92
CA ALA A 55 -36.50 -3.06 17.04
C ALA A 55 -36.78 -4.43 16.40
N ASN A 56 -36.17 -4.73 15.27
CA ASN A 56 -36.46 -5.94 14.50
C ASN A 56 -35.52 -7.10 14.79
N PHE A 57 -34.33 -6.82 15.37
CA PHE A 57 -33.31 -7.84 15.69
C PHE A 57 -32.78 -7.65 17.13
N PRO A 58 -33.67 -7.77 18.15
CA PRO A 58 -33.30 -7.46 19.54
C PRO A 58 -32.24 -8.42 20.11
N ASP A 59 -32.15 -9.64 19.59
CA ASP A 59 -31.18 -10.66 20.01
C ASP A 59 -29.75 -10.40 19.48
N ARG A 60 -29.60 -9.41 18.60
CA ARG A 60 -28.29 -9.05 18.00
C ARG A 60 -27.74 -7.78 18.62
N ALA A 61 -26.53 -7.88 19.18
CA ALA A 61 -25.81 -6.74 19.74
C ALA A 61 -25.07 -5.92 18.65
N GLY A 62 -24.73 -4.69 19.01
CA GLY A 62 -23.85 -3.86 18.20
C GLY A 62 -24.55 -2.81 17.33
N PHE A 63 -25.86 -2.69 17.37
CA PHE A 63 -26.65 -1.74 16.58
C PHE A 63 -26.96 -0.42 17.30
N SER A 64 -26.10 0.04 18.22
CA SER A 64 -26.25 1.38 18.78
C SER A 64 -26.08 2.45 17.68
N PRO A 65 -26.77 3.60 17.79
CA PRO A 65 -26.67 4.69 16.80
C PRO A 65 -25.22 5.15 16.54
N ARG A 66 -24.36 5.10 17.56
CA ARG A 66 -22.95 5.42 17.44
C ARG A 66 -22.23 4.37 16.60
N ASN A 67 -22.49 3.09 16.85
CA ASN A 67 -21.82 2.01 16.12
C ASN A 67 -22.29 1.92 14.66
N VAL A 68 -23.57 2.14 14.41
CA VAL A 68 -24.14 2.19 13.05
C VAL A 68 -23.56 3.36 12.23
N ARG A 69 -23.33 4.51 12.87
CA ARG A 69 -22.57 5.61 12.21
C ARG A 69 -21.16 5.19 11.86
N ARG A 70 -20.45 4.49 12.76
CA ARG A 70 -19.12 3.97 12.49
C ARG A 70 -19.08 2.95 11.33
N MET A 71 -20.12 2.12 11.20
CA MET A 71 -20.24 1.20 10.06
C MET A 71 -20.36 1.97 8.74
N ARG A 72 -21.18 3.03 8.69
CA ARG A 72 -21.29 3.92 7.54
C ARG A 72 -19.94 4.59 7.21
N ASP A 73 -19.26 5.09 8.24
CA ASP A 73 -17.99 5.80 8.09
C ASP A 73 -16.87 4.83 7.66
N PHE A 74 -16.92 3.57 8.13
CA PHE A 74 -16.05 2.50 7.67
C PHE A 74 -16.20 2.24 6.16
N TYR A 75 -17.44 2.12 5.67
CA TYR A 75 -17.67 1.99 4.24
C TYR A 75 -17.07 3.17 3.47
N LYS A 76 -17.36 4.41 3.87
CA LYS A 76 -16.88 5.63 3.20
C LYS A 76 -15.35 5.75 3.14
N VAL A 77 -14.66 5.30 4.20
CA VAL A 77 -13.20 5.35 4.26
C VAL A 77 -12.55 4.38 3.27
N TYR A 78 -13.18 3.23 3.03
CA TYR A 78 -12.58 2.14 2.27
C TYR A 78 -13.25 1.88 0.91
N GLU A 79 -14.36 2.53 0.56
CA GLU A 79 -15.13 2.28 -0.68
C GLU A 79 -14.30 2.46 -1.96
N ASN A 80 -13.33 3.38 -1.95
CA ASN A 80 -12.50 3.70 -3.10
C ASN A 80 -11.07 3.10 -3.02
N ASP A 81 -10.78 2.28 -2.00
CA ASP A 81 -9.47 1.67 -1.80
C ASP A 81 -9.59 0.18 -1.45
N GLU A 82 -9.75 -0.63 -2.47
CA GLU A 82 -9.89 -2.09 -2.31
C GLU A 82 -8.68 -2.74 -1.62
N ALA A 83 -7.48 -2.18 -1.80
CA ALA A 83 -6.27 -2.70 -1.18
C ALA A 83 -6.29 -2.51 0.34
N LEU A 84 -6.71 -1.32 0.81
CA LEU A 84 -6.90 -1.05 2.23
C LEU A 84 -8.09 -1.84 2.80
N LEU A 85 -9.20 -1.93 2.06
CA LEU A 85 -10.36 -2.72 2.48
C LEU A 85 -9.96 -4.18 2.76
N ARG A 86 -9.19 -4.81 1.86
CA ARG A 86 -8.71 -6.18 2.06
C ARG A 86 -7.87 -6.36 3.32
N LEU A 87 -7.11 -5.34 3.72
CA LEU A 87 -6.36 -5.37 4.98
C LEU A 87 -7.30 -5.18 6.18
N ALA A 88 -8.22 -4.23 6.11
CA ALA A 88 -9.19 -3.95 7.15
C ALA A 88 -10.09 -5.15 7.46
N MET A 89 -10.48 -5.92 6.44
CA MET A 89 -11.28 -7.15 6.60
C MET A 89 -10.55 -8.27 7.35
N LYS A 90 -9.21 -8.21 7.46
CA LYS A 90 -8.40 -9.24 8.13
C LYS A 90 -8.24 -9.02 9.64
N ILE A 91 -8.67 -7.89 10.16
CA ILE A 91 -8.60 -7.54 11.59
C ILE A 91 -9.99 -7.31 12.15
N GLY A 92 -10.13 -7.39 13.48
CA GLY A 92 -11.41 -7.26 14.16
C GLY A 92 -11.98 -5.83 14.10
N TRP A 93 -13.30 -5.72 14.28
CA TRP A 93 -14.03 -4.46 14.26
C TRP A 93 -13.47 -3.39 15.20
N THR A 94 -13.13 -3.79 16.44
CA THR A 94 -12.61 -2.84 17.44
C THR A 94 -11.32 -2.16 16.99
N LEU A 95 -10.40 -2.90 16.36
CA LEU A 95 -9.14 -2.34 15.85
C LEU A 95 -9.39 -1.43 14.64
N ASN A 96 -10.30 -1.83 13.76
CA ASN A 96 -10.71 -1.00 12.63
C ASN A 96 -11.28 0.34 13.07
N VAL A 97 -12.12 0.36 14.11
CA VAL A 97 -12.67 1.61 14.65
C VAL A 97 -11.57 2.54 15.13
N ILE A 98 -10.55 2.03 15.83
CA ILE A 98 -9.44 2.84 16.34
C ILE A 98 -8.64 3.44 15.18
N ILE A 99 -8.29 2.64 14.18
CA ILE A 99 -7.51 3.08 13.01
C ILE A 99 -8.31 4.08 12.17
N MET A 100 -9.61 3.89 12.05
CA MET A 100 -10.50 4.78 11.30
C MET A 100 -10.69 6.12 12.00
N GLU A 101 -10.85 6.13 13.34
CA GLU A 101 -11.05 7.34 14.14
C GLU A 101 -9.75 8.13 14.35
N ALA A 102 -8.59 7.52 14.13
CA ALA A 102 -7.30 8.20 14.16
C ALA A 102 -7.09 9.03 12.88
N ASP A 103 -6.55 10.24 13.04
CA ASP A 103 -6.18 11.13 11.92
C ASP A 103 -4.88 10.65 11.27
N LEU A 104 -4.99 9.64 10.42
CA LEU A 104 -3.87 8.96 9.78
C LEU A 104 -3.87 9.22 8.27
N THR A 105 -2.67 9.43 7.72
CA THR A 105 -2.47 9.40 6.27
C THR A 105 -2.82 8.00 5.72
N ARG A 106 -3.03 7.89 4.40
CA ARG A 106 -3.31 6.62 3.75
C ARG A 106 -2.21 5.59 4.00
N GLU A 107 -0.95 6.00 3.93
CA GLU A 107 0.24 5.17 4.13
C GLU A 107 0.34 4.70 5.59
N ALA A 108 0.13 5.60 6.54
CA ALA A 108 0.11 5.26 7.97
C ALA A 108 -1.02 4.29 8.29
N ARG A 109 -2.22 4.53 7.77
CA ARG A 109 -3.38 3.63 7.94
C ARG A 109 -3.07 2.23 7.42
N ARG A 110 -2.48 2.12 6.22
CA ARG A 110 -2.05 0.85 5.66
C ARG A 110 -1.07 0.14 6.58
N TRP A 111 -0.05 0.84 7.05
CA TRP A 111 0.97 0.27 7.94
C TRP A 111 0.36 -0.25 9.24
N TYR A 112 -0.52 0.54 9.91
CA TYR A 112 -1.19 0.10 11.14
C TYR A 112 -2.10 -1.11 10.91
N LEU A 113 -2.83 -1.20 9.80
CA LEU A 113 -3.63 -2.37 9.44
C LEU A 113 -2.75 -3.63 9.27
N GLU A 114 -1.63 -3.50 8.57
CA GLU A 114 -0.67 -4.59 8.37
C GLU A 114 -0.03 -5.03 9.70
N GLN A 115 0.46 -4.08 10.52
CA GLN A 115 1.08 -4.38 11.80
C GLN A 115 0.09 -4.98 12.81
N ALA A 116 -1.13 -4.47 12.88
CA ALA A 116 -2.17 -5.02 13.73
C ALA A 116 -2.44 -6.50 13.45
N LYS A 117 -2.38 -6.90 12.16
CA LYS A 117 -2.52 -8.31 11.76
C LYS A 117 -1.27 -9.14 12.05
N ILE A 118 -0.08 -8.62 11.73
CA ILE A 118 1.19 -9.35 11.89
C ILE A 118 1.52 -9.59 13.36
N ARG A 119 1.36 -8.54 14.18
CA ARG A 119 1.70 -8.57 15.62
C ARG A 119 0.54 -9.04 16.50
N ASN A 120 -0.64 -9.30 15.94
CA ASN A 120 -1.87 -9.62 16.66
C ASN A 120 -2.16 -8.63 17.80
N TRP A 121 -2.03 -7.37 17.54
CA TRP A 121 -2.21 -6.32 18.54
C TRP A 121 -3.57 -6.38 19.22
N THR A 122 -3.55 -6.18 20.52
CA THR A 122 -4.73 -5.86 21.31
C THR A 122 -5.15 -4.41 21.07
N LYS A 123 -6.34 -4.06 21.56
CA LYS A 123 -6.83 -2.68 21.51
C LYS A 123 -5.83 -1.69 22.17
N ALA A 124 -5.30 -2.05 23.33
CA ALA A 124 -4.39 -1.18 24.09
C ALA A 124 -3.04 -0.98 23.35
N GLU A 125 -2.46 -2.05 22.83
CA GLU A 125 -1.21 -1.99 22.07
C GLU A 125 -1.34 -1.14 20.82
N LEU A 126 -2.41 -1.29 20.05
CA LEU A 126 -2.66 -0.46 18.89
C LEU A 126 -2.80 1.03 19.26
N GLN A 127 -3.52 1.33 20.35
CA GLN A 127 -3.66 2.70 20.81
C GLN A 127 -2.32 3.31 21.21
N LEU A 128 -1.48 2.55 21.93
CA LEU A 128 -0.14 2.98 22.31
C LEU A 128 0.76 3.18 21.09
N ALA A 129 0.74 2.27 20.14
CA ALA A 129 1.51 2.38 18.90
C ALA A 129 1.13 3.64 18.09
N ILE A 130 -0.15 3.98 18.03
CA ILE A 130 -0.63 5.20 17.35
C ILE A 130 -0.16 6.45 18.12
N ILE A 131 -0.28 6.46 19.46
CA ILE A 131 0.18 7.58 20.29
C ILE A 131 1.70 7.78 20.19
N ALA A 132 2.46 6.68 20.15
CA ALA A 132 3.91 6.69 19.99
C ALA A 132 4.36 7.00 18.55
N GLU A 133 3.43 7.16 17.61
CA GLU A 133 3.72 7.40 16.19
C GLU A 133 4.69 6.37 15.57
N GLU A 134 4.57 5.08 15.94
CA GLU A 134 5.47 4.00 15.50
C GLU A 134 5.65 3.94 13.98
N TYR A 135 4.63 4.31 13.20
CA TYR A 135 4.73 4.41 11.75
C TYR A 135 5.85 5.36 11.31
N LYS A 136 5.98 6.53 11.97
CA LYS A 136 7.02 7.52 11.61
C LYS A 136 8.42 6.98 11.89
N ALA A 137 8.61 6.31 13.03
CA ALA A 137 9.87 5.66 13.37
C ALA A 137 10.24 4.57 12.35
N ALA A 138 9.32 3.69 12.04
CA ALA A 138 9.50 2.63 11.04
C ALA A 138 9.81 3.18 9.64
N PHE A 139 9.20 4.29 9.25
CA PHE A 139 9.47 4.93 7.96
C PHE A 139 10.88 5.53 7.91
N VAL A 140 11.34 6.17 8.98
CA VAL A 140 12.70 6.72 9.08
C VAL A 140 13.74 5.60 9.00
N GLU A 141 13.54 4.48 9.71
CA GLU A 141 14.43 3.32 9.64
C GLU A 141 14.50 2.71 8.24
N ALA A 142 13.35 2.55 7.58
CA ALA A 142 13.29 2.02 6.22
C ALA A 142 14.02 2.91 5.22
N THR A 143 13.86 4.23 5.32
CA THR A 143 14.55 5.19 4.44
C THR A 143 16.05 5.22 4.69
N ALA A 144 16.49 5.15 5.95
CA ALA A 144 17.91 5.05 6.32
C ALA A 144 18.54 3.75 5.79
N ALA A 145 17.84 2.61 5.89
CA ALA A 145 18.29 1.33 5.36
C ALA A 145 18.45 1.34 3.82
N ILE A 146 17.54 2.01 3.11
CA ILE A 146 17.64 2.18 1.66
C ILE A 146 18.85 3.05 1.31
N ALA A 147 19.07 4.15 2.03
CA ALA A 147 20.21 5.03 1.82
C ALA A 147 21.54 4.32 2.08
N SER A 148 21.65 3.52 3.15
CA SER A 148 22.85 2.73 3.45
C SER A 148 23.12 1.65 2.40
N ASN A 149 22.11 0.98 1.88
CA ASN A 149 22.26 0.00 0.80
C ASN A 149 22.67 0.63 -0.54
N GLN A 150 22.30 1.88 -0.79
CA GLN A 150 22.76 2.60 -2.00
C GLN A 150 24.23 3.00 -1.91
N THR A 151 24.75 3.33 -0.72
CA THR A 151 26.17 3.63 -0.51
C THR A 151 27.04 2.38 -0.60
N HIS A 152 26.52 1.20 -0.27
CA HIS A 152 27.22 -0.08 -0.43
C HIS A 152 27.19 -0.67 -1.85
N ARG A 153 26.40 -0.15 -2.75
CA ARG A 153 26.57 -0.38 -4.18
C ARG A 153 27.80 0.40 -4.65
N LYS A 154 29.00 0.00 -4.25
CA LYS A 154 30.23 0.40 -4.92
C LYS A 154 30.03 0.08 -6.39
N LYS A 155 29.89 1.13 -7.21
CA LYS A 155 29.96 0.99 -8.66
C LYS A 155 31.34 0.41 -8.96
N THR A 156 31.41 -0.88 -9.23
CA THR A 156 32.66 -1.54 -9.64
C THR A 156 32.92 -1.06 -11.06
N TYR A 157 33.82 -0.12 -11.19
CA TYR A 157 34.31 0.31 -12.48
C TYR A 157 35.50 -0.58 -12.86
N CYS A 158 35.40 -1.29 -13.97
CA CYS A 158 36.52 -1.97 -14.55
C CYS A 158 37.29 -0.98 -15.45
N THR A 159 38.52 -0.72 -15.14
CA THR A 159 39.43 0.06 -15.99
C THR A 159 40.03 -0.86 -17.03
N VAL A 160 39.64 -0.70 -18.28
CA VAL A 160 40.23 -1.48 -19.38
C VAL A 160 41.27 -0.60 -20.07
N ARG A 161 42.52 -1.06 -20.05
CA ARG A 161 43.58 -0.45 -20.89
C ARG A 161 43.44 -0.99 -22.30
N VAL A 162 43.19 -0.13 -23.24
CA VAL A 162 43.14 -0.46 -24.67
C VAL A 162 44.38 0.09 -25.32
N GLN A 163 45.27 -0.80 -25.83
CA GLN A 163 46.39 -0.39 -26.67
C GLN A 163 45.93 -0.33 -28.12
N GLN A 164 45.94 0.85 -28.68
CA GLN A 164 45.69 1.07 -30.11
C GLN A 164 46.92 1.79 -30.70
N GLY A 165 47.84 1.01 -31.31
CA GLY A 165 49.11 1.53 -31.80
C GLY A 165 50.02 2.05 -30.66
N ASN A 166 50.70 3.19 -30.87
CA ASN A 166 51.58 3.77 -29.85
C ASN A 166 50.89 4.71 -28.85
N ARG A 167 49.55 4.66 -28.72
CA ARG A 167 48.80 5.46 -27.74
C ARG A 167 47.98 4.57 -26.80
N GLU A 168 48.22 4.76 -25.51
CA GLU A 168 47.40 4.15 -24.45
C GLU A 168 46.17 5.04 -24.17
N ASN A 169 44.99 4.52 -24.39
CA ASN A 169 43.75 5.13 -23.97
C ASN A 169 43.11 4.32 -22.86
N THR A 170 42.74 4.98 -21.75
CA THR A 170 42.06 4.39 -20.62
C THR A 170 40.58 4.64 -20.73
N ALA A 171 39.78 3.60 -20.90
CA ALA A 171 38.31 3.69 -20.87
C ALA A 171 37.79 3.10 -19.55
N VAL A 172 36.90 3.84 -18.87
CA VAL A 172 36.26 3.40 -17.64
C VAL A 172 34.85 2.91 -18.00
N HIS A 173 34.59 1.63 -17.76
CA HIS A 173 33.30 1.02 -18.02
C HIS A 173 32.57 0.66 -16.72
N PHE A 174 31.25 0.87 -16.70
CA PHE A 174 30.40 0.41 -15.63
C PHE A 174 30.08 -1.09 -15.80
N CYS A 175 30.49 -1.92 -14.86
CA CYS A 175 30.09 -3.33 -14.81
C CYS A 175 28.99 -3.53 -13.78
N PRO A 176 27.76 -3.87 -14.19
CA PRO A 176 26.73 -4.27 -13.23
C PRO A 176 27.11 -5.61 -12.59
N PRO A 177 26.84 -5.81 -11.27
CA PRO A 177 27.15 -7.07 -10.58
C PRO A 177 26.28 -8.20 -11.14
N GLN A 178 26.91 -9.18 -11.79
CA GLN A 178 26.24 -10.38 -12.27
C GLN A 178 26.37 -11.50 -11.24
N ARG A 179 25.23 -12.00 -10.74
CA ARG A 179 25.18 -13.20 -9.90
C ARG A 179 25.47 -14.44 -10.76
N GLY A 180 26.61 -15.06 -10.53
CA GLY A 180 26.82 -16.50 -10.82
C GLY A 180 27.08 -16.93 -12.25
N ARG A 181 27.61 -16.10 -13.16
CA ARG A 181 28.03 -16.55 -14.49
C ARG A 181 29.49 -16.22 -14.77
N ARG A 182 30.20 -17.18 -15.45
CA ARG A 182 31.59 -17.03 -15.91
C ARG A 182 31.71 -15.76 -16.76
N PHE A 183 32.75 -14.98 -16.49
CA PHE A 183 33.07 -13.77 -17.22
C PHE A 183 33.29 -14.04 -18.71
N THR A 184 32.49 -13.42 -19.55
CA THR A 184 32.73 -13.35 -20.99
C THR A 184 33.27 -11.95 -21.31
N ILE A 185 34.42 -11.91 -21.97
CA ILE A 185 35.10 -10.65 -22.32
C ILE A 185 34.37 -10.01 -23.50
N PHE A 186 33.93 -8.76 -23.32
CA PHE A 186 33.31 -7.97 -24.38
C PHE A 186 34.36 -7.09 -25.07
N ARG A 187 34.35 -7.13 -26.39
CA ARG A 187 35.19 -6.25 -27.21
C ARG A 187 34.35 -4.99 -27.53
N CYS A 188 34.74 -3.87 -26.96
CA CYS A 188 34.11 -2.57 -27.32
C CYS A 188 34.92 -1.95 -28.46
N PHE A 189 34.25 -1.59 -29.54
CA PHE A 189 34.85 -0.76 -30.59
C PHE A 189 34.66 0.73 -30.23
N PRO A 190 35.70 1.55 -30.32
CA PRO A 190 35.56 2.99 -30.14
C PRO A 190 34.90 3.58 -31.38
N SER A 191 33.67 4.07 -31.25
CA SER A 191 33.14 5.03 -32.19
C SER A 191 33.60 6.44 -31.77
N VAL A 192 34.38 7.06 -32.62
CA VAL A 192 34.70 8.48 -32.53
C VAL A 192 33.44 9.25 -32.84
N VAL A 193 32.90 9.93 -31.87
CA VAL A 193 31.80 10.89 -32.08
C VAL A 193 32.19 12.20 -31.40
N ASN A 194 32.64 13.14 -32.17
CA ASN A 194 32.63 14.55 -31.84
C ASN A 194 31.30 15.15 -32.31
N ASP A 195 30.23 14.98 -31.48
CA ASP A 195 29.01 15.74 -31.68
C ASP A 195 28.18 15.77 -30.37
N PRO A 196 27.89 16.96 -29.81
CA PRO A 196 27.23 17.09 -28.51
C PRO A 196 25.69 16.90 -28.55
N ALA A 197 25.12 16.39 -29.65
CA ALA A 197 23.66 16.35 -29.85
C ALA A 197 23.03 14.93 -29.93
N PHE A 198 23.76 13.84 -29.64
CA PHE A 198 23.17 12.51 -29.73
C PHE A 198 22.94 11.86 -28.38
N ALA A 199 21.65 11.68 -28.05
CA ALA A 199 21.19 10.75 -27.03
C ALA A 199 21.50 9.31 -27.44
N PHE A 200 22.04 8.53 -26.51
CA PHE A 200 22.45 7.13 -26.73
C PHE A 200 21.24 6.19 -26.82
N PRO A 201 21.09 5.45 -27.91
CA PRO A 201 20.30 4.23 -27.88
C PRO A 201 21.20 3.00 -27.68
N ASP A 202 20.63 1.99 -27.07
CA ASP A 202 21.10 0.66 -26.72
C ASP A 202 22.30 0.09 -27.46
N TYR A 203 23.33 -0.29 -26.66
CA TYR A 203 24.48 -1.03 -27.18
C TYR A 203 24.16 -2.52 -27.34
N LEU A 204 24.19 -3.00 -28.57
CA LEU A 204 24.20 -4.43 -28.93
C LEU A 204 25.60 -5.00 -28.68
N CYS A 205 25.72 -5.89 -27.71
CA CYS A 205 26.94 -6.66 -27.48
C CYS A 205 26.95 -7.94 -28.33
N TYR A 206 27.96 -8.10 -29.17
CA TYR A 206 28.16 -9.31 -30.00
C TYR A 206 29.13 -10.28 -29.33
N ASN A 207 28.79 -11.58 -29.31
CA ASN A 207 29.55 -12.64 -28.70
C ASN A 207 30.70 -13.06 -29.65
N GLY A 208 31.93 -12.78 -29.26
CA GLY A 208 33.12 -13.27 -29.96
C GLY A 208 34.14 -13.80 -28.95
N SER A 209 34.50 -15.09 -29.05
CA SER A 209 35.51 -15.73 -28.21
C SER A 209 36.92 -15.27 -28.56
N VAL A 210 37.60 -14.62 -27.62
CA VAL A 210 39.04 -14.35 -27.71
C VAL A 210 39.72 -14.85 -26.43
N ARG A 211 40.63 -15.78 -26.57
CA ARG A 211 41.58 -16.17 -25.51
C ARG A 211 42.69 -15.12 -25.43
N ARG A 212 42.92 -14.52 -24.27
CA ARG A 212 44.23 -14.19 -23.66
C ARG A 212 44.07 -13.27 -22.46
N ASP A 213 44.71 -13.68 -21.40
CA ASP A 213 45.20 -13.04 -20.18
C ASP A 213 44.59 -11.67 -19.79
N LEU A 214 43.73 -11.74 -18.81
CA LEU A 214 43.37 -10.58 -17.97
C LEU A 214 43.77 -10.91 -16.54
N ARG A 215 44.68 -10.10 -15.98
CA ARG A 215 44.87 -9.99 -14.53
C ARG A 215 43.89 -8.93 -14.02
N CYS A 216 43.05 -9.28 -13.08
CA CYS A 216 42.30 -8.34 -12.25
C CYS A 216 43.17 -7.85 -11.11
#